data_d1ddfd1d3fb2e6f66891241aa84c5219
#
_entry.id   d1ddfd1d3fb2e6f66891241aa84c5219
#
_cell.length_a   1.000
_cell.length_b   1.000
_cell.length_c   1.000
_cell.angle_alpha   90.00
_cell.angle_beta   90.00
_cell.angle_gamma   90.00
#
_symmetry.space_group_name_H-M   'P 1'
#
loop_
_entity.id
_entity.type
_entity.pdbx_description
1 polymer ?
#
loop_
_entity_poly.entity_id
_entity_poly.type
_entity_poly.pdbx_seq_one_letter_code
_entity_poly.pdbx_strand_id
1 'polypeptide(L)'
;MKLTTRREFVKASVAAACAAGVGSAALAKELSGAHGRTFGDALSGPPSAGQAPAAKATGPLPIKKGLVFDMLPNKLSYTERFKLARDVGFDVVQANTTPDKHEAEQIKSAAEAANIRIDSVMNMAHWQYPLSSSDPDVVAKSLDGMRTSLHNAKLWGSDAVLLVPAVVNAQTSYRDAWTRSQKEIRKLIPLAAELKVVIAIEEVWNKFLLSPLEMQKYIEEFQSPLIKAWFDVGNVVLYGYPQDWIHTLGKSIYKVHLKDFKRKQDGYAWVNLGEGGVDWPAVRQAFADVGYSGSAIAELNGGDEAYLRDVAKRIDQLVIGVT
;
A
#
# COMPACT_ATOMS: atom_id res chain seq x y z
N MET A 1 -17.41 5.38 20.20
CA MET A 1 -16.22 4.54 20.29
C MET A 1 -15.23 5.07 19.27
N LYS A 2 -14.08 5.65 19.69
CA LYS A 2 -13.14 6.27 18.74
C LYS A 2 -12.55 5.18 17.84
N LEU A 3 -12.65 5.36 16.53
CA LEU A 3 -12.01 4.49 15.56
C LEU A 3 -10.48 4.62 15.74
N THR A 4 -9.81 3.50 15.90
CA THR A 4 -8.33 3.44 15.98
C THR A 4 -7.77 3.86 14.63
N THR A 5 -6.96 4.89 14.61
CA THR A 5 -6.34 5.35 13.35
C THR A 5 -5.28 4.34 12.88
N ARG A 6 -5.01 4.29 11.56
CA ARG A 6 -3.90 3.52 10.98
C ARG A 6 -2.58 3.77 11.72
N ARG A 7 -2.35 5.00 12.14
CA ARG A 7 -1.15 5.41 12.89
C ARG A 7 -1.04 4.72 14.26
N GLU A 8 -2.15 4.52 14.95
CA GLU A 8 -2.19 3.81 16.24
C GLU A 8 -2.03 2.31 16.06
N PHE A 9 -2.61 1.74 15.00
CA PHE A 9 -2.43 0.32 14.67
C PHE A 9 -0.98 0.00 14.30
N VAL A 10 -0.35 0.79 13.45
CA VAL A 10 1.07 0.62 13.07
C VAL A 10 1.97 0.77 14.29
N LYS A 11 1.72 1.74 15.20
CA LYS A 11 2.45 1.87 16.46
C LYS A 11 2.28 0.68 17.38
N ALA A 12 1.07 0.13 17.48
CA ALA A 12 0.78 -1.04 18.32
C ALA A 12 1.44 -2.31 17.76
N SER A 13 1.45 -2.50 16.44
CA SER A 13 2.11 -3.64 15.77
C SER A 13 3.63 -3.59 15.93
N VAL A 14 4.21 -2.39 15.93
CA VAL A 14 5.64 -2.15 16.17
C VAL A 14 6.02 -2.43 17.61
N ALA A 15 5.21 -2.02 18.59
CA ALA A 15 5.47 -2.28 20.00
C ALA A 15 5.41 -3.78 20.33
N ALA A 16 4.52 -4.55 19.71
CA ALA A 16 4.44 -6.00 19.87
C ALA A 16 5.66 -6.75 19.29
N ALA A 17 6.28 -6.23 18.24
CA ALA A 17 7.49 -6.81 17.65
C ALA A 17 8.75 -6.56 18.51
N CYS A 18 8.81 -5.45 19.23
CA CYS A 18 9.94 -5.12 20.12
C CYS A 18 9.91 -5.89 21.47
N ALA A 19 8.76 -6.38 21.91
CA ALA A 19 8.64 -7.11 23.17
C ALA A 19 9.05 -8.60 23.10
N ALA A 20 9.26 -9.15 21.91
CA ALA A 20 9.65 -10.56 21.67
C ALA A 20 11.17 -10.79 21.52
N GLY A 21 11.99 -9.77 21.71
CA GLY A 21 13.43 -9.77 21.39
C GLY A 21 14.39 -9.76 22.59
N VAL A 22 14.07 -10.41 23.72
CA VAL A 22 15.04 -10.59 24.80
C VAL A 22 15.08 -12.05 25.24
N GLY A 23 16.10 -12.77 24.78
CA GLY A 23 16.45 -14.07 25.33
C GLY A 23 16.99 -15.08 24.31
N SER A 24 18.26 -14.99 23.92
CA SER A 24 19.11 -16.14 23.60
C SER A 24 20.52 -15.70 23.21
N ALA A 25 21.29 -15.31 24.20
CA ALA A 25 22.73 -15.26 24.11
C ALA A 25 23.30 -16.40 24.98
N ALA A 26 23.17 -17.66 24.56
CA ALA A 26 23.93 -18.79 25.08
C ALA A 26 23.60 -20.03 24.25
N LEU A 27 24.23 -20.23 23.10
CA LEU A 27 24.54 -21.53 22.46
C LEU A 27 25.37 -21.33 21.20
N ALA A 28 26.55 -20.80 21.32
CA ALA A 28 27.52 -20.75 20.23
C ALA A 28 28.92 -21.16 20.76
N LYS A 29 29.01 -22.38 21.28
CA LYS A 29 30.32 -23.02 21.54
C LYS A 29 30.10 -24.52 21.62
N GLU A 30 30.16 -25.18 20.48
CA GLU A 30 30.51 -26.57 20.26
C GLU A 30 29.97 -27.00 18.90
N LEU A 31 30.79 -26.90 17.89
CA LEU A 31 30.79 -27.71 16.66
C LEU A 31 31.89 -27.17 15.73
N SER A 32 33.14 -27.26 16.24
CA SER A 32 34.32 -27.24 15.35
C SER A 32 34.79 -28.67 15.23
N GLY A 33 34.61 -29.25 14.06
CA GLY A 33 35.26 -30.51 13.70
C GLY A 33 34.38 -31.40 12.85
N ALA A 34 34.45 -31.27 11.55
CA ALA A 34 34.63 -32.37 10.60
C ALA A 34 34.31 -31.95 9.14
N HIS A 35 35.38 -32.02 8.35
CA HIS A 35 35.42 -32.35 6.92
C HIS A 35 34.80 -31.41 5.89
N GLY A 36 35.70 -30.73 5.20
CA GLY A 36 35.49 -30.00 3.97
C GLY A 36 34.80 -30.82 2.88
N ARG A 37 33.72 -30.25 2.41
CA ARG A 37 33.26 -30.34 1.02
C ARG A 37 32.85 -28.93 0.62
N THR A 38 33.60 -28.39 -0.32
CA THR A 38 33.30 -27.14 -1.00
C THR A 38 31.98 -27.26 -1.74
N PHE A 39 30.96 -26.53 -1.28
CA PHE A 39 29.71 -26.27 -2.03
C PHE A 39 29.99 -25.19 -3.09
N GLY A 40 30.72 -25.53 -4.09
CA GLY A 40 30.95 -24.70 -5.25
C GLY A 40 31.03 -25.60 -6.47
N ASP A 41 29.89 -25.90 -7.08
CA ASP A 41 29.76 -26.33 -8.48
C ASP A 41 28.42 -27.00 -8.81
N ALA A 42 27.29 -26.40 -8.39
CA ALA A 42 25.97 -26.93 -8.80
C ALA A 42 24.90 -25.85 -9.05
N LEU A 43 25.29 -24.66 -9.45
CA LEU A 43 24.33 -23.62 -9.90
C LEU A 43 24.82 -22.87 -11.16
N SER A 44 25.43 -23.57 -12.11
CA SER A 44 25.60 -23.06 -13.47
C SER A 44 24.53 -23.67 -14.39
N GLY A 45 23.28 -23.30 -14.16
CA GLY A 45 22.29 -23.36 -15.23
C GLY A 45 22.63 -22.30 -16.29
N PRO A 46 22.27 -22.51 -17.59
CA PRO A 46 22.56 -21.53 -18.61
C PRO A 46 21.91 -20.18 -18.19
N PRO A 47 22.60 -19.04 -18.40
CA PRO A 47 22.00 -17.75 -18.11
C PRO A 47 20.68 -17.65 -18.90
N SER A 48 19.60 -17.34 -18.21
CA SER A 48 18.32 -17.01 -18.87
C SER A 48 18.62 -15.95 -19.92
N ALA A 49 18.16 -16.17 -21.15
CA ALA A 49 18.37 -15.26 -22.26
C ALA A 49 18.06 -13.82 -21.79
N GLY A 50 19.12 -13.02 -21.67
CA GLY A 50 19.03 -11.67 -21.17
C GLY A 50 18.01 -10.89 -22.01
N GLN A 51 16.93 -10.44 -21.36
CA GLN A 51 16.16 -9.34 -21.91
C GLN A 51 17.14 -8.19 -22.16
N ALA A 52 17.17 -7.69 -23.38
CA ALA A 52 17.94 -6.49 -23.69
C ALA A 52 17.61 -5.42 -22.64
N PRO A 53 18.61 -4.66 -22.15
CA PRO A 53 18.36 -3.64 -21.16
C PRO A 53 17.28 -2.70 -21.70
N ALA A 54 16.15 -2.61 -20.97
CA ALA A 54 15.06 -1.72 -21.34
C ALA A 54 15.61 -0.29 -21.52
N ALA A 55 15.19 0.41 -22.55
CA ALA A 55 15.62 1.77 -22.78
C ALA A 55 15.30 2.61 -21.53
N LYS A 56 16.28 3.40 -21.06
CA LYS A 56 16.05 4.26 -19.87
C LYS A 56 14.83 5.13 -20.10
N ALA A 57 13.98 5.25 -19.08
CA ALA A 57 12.83 6.14 -19.12
C ALA A 57 13.30 7.58 -19.31
N THR A 58 13.11 8.14 -20.53
CA THR A 58 13.71 9.43 -20.95
C THR A 58 12.77 10.63 -20.82
N GLY A 59 11.49 10.42 -20.44
CA GLY A 59 10.51 11.49 -20.29
C GLY A 59 9.61 11.31 -19.06
N PRO A 60 8.73 12.29 -18.77
CA PRO A 60 7.78 12.17 -17.67
C PRO A 60 6.87 10.95 -17.83
N LEU A 61 6.66 10.22 -16.74
CA LEU A 61 5.67 9.14 -16.70
C LEU A 61 4.26 9.72 -16.58
N PRO A 62 3.24 9.12 -17.22
CA PRO A 62 1.86 9.60 -17.17
C PRO A 62 1.17 9.21 -15.84
N ILE A 63 1.84 9.47 -14.73
CA ILE A 63 1.41 9.13 -13.37
C ILE A 63 0.81 10.38 -12.73
N LYS A 64 -0.37 10.25 -12.11
CA LYS A 64 -0.97 11.31 -11.32
C LYS A 64 -0.43 11.26 -9.90
N LYS A 65 0.04 12.39 -9.39
CA LYS A 65 0.49 12.49 -8.00
C LYS A 65 -0.66 12.78 -7.06
N GLY A 66 -0.70 12.05 -5.95
CA GLY A 66 -1.69 12.19 -4.92
C GLY A 66 -1.13 12.17 -3.51
N LEU A 67 -1.99 12.39 -2.53
CA LEU A 67 -1.70 12.21 -1.12
C LEU A 67 -2.89 11.59 -0.39
N VAL A 68 -2.62 10.92 0.73
CA VAL A 68 -3.69 10.51 1.65
C VAL A 68 -4.23 11.74 2.40
N PHE A 69 -5.54 11.81 2.59
CA PHE A 69 -6.20 12.96 3.18
C PHE A 69 -5.67 13.31 4.58
N ASP A 70 -5.19 12.32 5.34
CA ASP A 70 -4.65 12.51 6.69
C ASP A 70 -3.30 13.24 6.74
N MET A 71 -2.64 13.44 5.61
CA MET A 71 -1.44 14.29 5.54
C MET A 71 -1.79 15.78 5.62
N LEU A 72 -3.03 16.15 5.33
CA LEU A 72 -3.51 17.54 5.35
C LEU A 72 -3.81 17.99 6.79
N PRO A 73 -3.54 19.25 7.16
CA PRO A 73 -3.75 19.74 8.52
C PRO A 73 -5.20 19.59 8.98
N ASN A 74 -5.43 18.85 10.05
CA ASN A 74 -6.76 18.51 10.56
C ASN A 74 -7.54 19.69 11.16
N LYS A 75 -6.87 20.82 11.43
CA LYS A 75 -7.49 22.07 11.89
C LYS A 75 -8.24 22.84 10.80
N LEU A 76 -7.98 22.51 9.53
CA LEU A 76 -8.63 23.12 8.38
C LEU A 76 -9.95 22.38 8.08
N SER A 77 -10.94 23.10 7.52
CA SER A 77 -12.16 22.52 6.98
C SER A 77 -11.86 21.60 5.78
N TYR A 78 -12.81 20.75 5.39
CA TYR A 78 -12.66 19.89 4.22
C TYR A 78 -12.31 20.70 2.97
N THR A 79 -12.99 21.79 2.71
CA THR A 79 -12.75 22.66 1.53
C THR A 79 -11.33 23.24 1.55
N GLU A 80 -10.88 23.74 2.70
CA GLU A 80 -9.52 24.29 2.83
C GLU A 80 -8.46 23.22 2.64
N ARG A 81 -8.68 22.02 3.18
CA ARG A 81 -7.76 20.89 2.99
C ARG A 81 -7.66 20.48 1.53
N PHE A 82 -8.76 20.33 0.82
CA PHE A 82 -8.76 20.00 -0.61
C PHE A 82 -8.13 21.11 -1.47
N LYS A 83 -8.42 22.39 -1.16
CA LYS A 83 -7.75 23.51 -1.82
C LYS A 83 -6.25 23.50 -1.59
N LEU A 84 -5.81 23.27 -0.36
CA LEU A 84 -4.39 23.17 -0.04
C LEU A 84 -3.71 22.04 -0.85
N ALA A 85 -4.32 20.86 -0.91
CA ALA A 85 -3.78 19.74 -1.71
C ALA A 85 -3.55 20.14 -3.18
N ARG A 86 -4.56 20.77 -3.80
CA ARG A 86 -4.44 21.28 -5.17
C ARG A 86 -3.35 22.36 -5.31
N ASP A 87 -3.34 23.36 -4.40
CA ASP A 87 -2.49 24.54 -4.50
C ASP A 87 -1.01 24.22 -4.25
N VAL A 88 -0.69 23.15 -3.52
CA VAL A 88 0.67 22.64 -3.38
C VAL A 88 1.08 21.70 -4.53
N GLY A 89 0.16 21.37 -5.46
CA GLY A 89 0.44 20.70 -6.71
C GLY A 89 0.07 19.23 -6.79
N PHE A 90 -0.80 18.70 -5.93
CA PHE A 90 -1.34 17.36 -6.10
C PHE A 90 -2.51 17.32 -7.10
N ASP A 91 -2.58 16.26 -7.88
CA ASP A 91 -3.63 16.03 -8.87
C ASP A 91 -4.87 15.38 -8.26
N VAL A 92 -4.66 14.52 -7.25
CA VAL A 92 -5.70 13.68 -6.66
C VAL A 92 -5.50 13.49 -5.15
N VAL A 93 -6.59 13.07 -4.48
CA VAL A 93 -6.58 12.76 -3.04
C VAL A 93 -7.17 11.38 -2.81
N GLN A 94 -6.59 10.60 -1.89
CA GLN A 94 -7.23 9.43 -1.32
C GLN A 94 -7.97 9.82 -0.04
N ALA A 95 -9.29 9.61 0.00
CA ALA A 95 -10.11 9.93 1.17
C ALA A 95 -10.34 8.68 2.05
N ASN A 96 -10.63 8.92 3.32
CA ASN A 96 -11.03 7.86 4.24
C ASN A 96 -12.52 7.53 4.11
N THR A 97 -12.87 6.26 4.30
CA THR A 97 -14.27 5.85 4.41
C THR A 97 -14.95 6.55 5.58
N THR A 98 -16.14 7.05 5.36
CA THR A 98 -17.06 7.48 6.43
C THR A 98 -18.41 6.79 6.32
N PRO A 99 -18.98 6.28 7.43
CA PRO A 99 -20.34 5.77 7.46
C PRO A 99 -21.39 6.87 7.59
N ASP A 100 -21.00 8.10 7.91
CA ASP A 100 -21.88 9.25 8.04
C ASP A 100 -22.19 9.81 6.63
N LYS A 101 -23.45 9.69 6.22
CA LYS A 101 -23.90 10.15 4.91
C LYS A 101 -23.79 11.67 4.74
N HIS A 102 -24.00 12.43 5.81
CA HIS A 102 -23.90 13.89 5.76
C HIS A 102 -22.43 14.31 5.58
N GLU A 103 -21.52 13.69 6.33
CA GLU A 103 -20.07 13.89 6.16
C GLU A 103 -19.62 13.49 4.75
N ALA A 104 -20.13 12.37 4.22
CA ALA A 104 -19.78 11.92 2.86
C ALA A 104 -20.18 12.95 1.79
N GLU A 105 -21.36 13.58 1.91
CA GLU A 105 -21.79 14.67 1.01
C GLU A 105 -20.98 15.95 1.22
N GLN A 106 -20.59 16.27 2.45
CA GLN A 106 -19.70 17.40 2.73
C GLN A 106 -18.33 17.22 2.07
N ILE A 107 -17.75 16.02 2.18
CA ILE A 107 -16.46 15.67 1.55
C ILE A 107 -16.55 15.83 0.03
N LYS A 108 -17.63 15.30 -0.60
CA LYS A 108 -17.88 15.46 -2.03
C LYS A 108 -17.91 16.92 -2.44
N SER A 109 -18.81 17.69 -1.81
CA SER A 109 -19.00 19.12 -2.11
C SER A 109 -17.72 19.92 -1.93
N ALA A 110 -16.91 19.59 -0.92
CA ALA A 110 -15.64 20.25 -0.65
C ALA A 110 -14.60 19.95 -1.72
N ALA A 111 -14.50 18.71 -2.19
CA ALA A 111 -13.59 18.31 -3.27
C ALA A 111 -13.99 18.97 -4.60
N GLU A 112 -15.28 18.98 -4.92
CA GLU A 112 -15.83 19.69 -6.10
C GLU A 112 -15.54 21.20 -6.05
N ALA A 113 -15.79 21.85 -4.92
CA ALA A 113 -15.51 23.28 -4.72
C ALA A 113 -13.99 23.61 -4.80
N ALA A 114 -13.15 22.67 -4.45
CA ALA A 114 -11.69 22.78 -4.57
C ALA A 114 -11.17 22.44 -5.97
N ASN A 115 -12.01 21.87 -6.85
CA ASN A 115 -11.64 21.35 -8.17
C ASN A 115 -10.46 20.35 -8.09
N ILE A 116 -10.57 19.38 -7.17
CA ILE A 116 -9.62 18.26 -7.03
C ILE A 116 -10.38 16.95 -6.93
N ARG A 117 -9.90 15.91 -7.60
CA ARG A 117 -10.56 14.61 -7.62
C ARG A 117 -10.22 13.78 -6.36
N ILE A 118 -11.25 13.17 -5.77
CA ILE A 118 -11.05 12.04 -4.86
C ILE A 118 -10.86 10.80 -5.73
N ASP A 119 -9.62 10.32 -5.82
CA ASP A 119 -9.21 9.26 -6.74
C ASP A 119 -9.52 7.86 -6.22
N SER A 120 -9.52 7.71 -4.91
CA SER A 120 -9.66 6.43 -4.23
C SER A 120 -10.10 6.58 -2.78
N VAL A 121 -10.55 5.47 -2.22
CA VAL A 121 -11.04 5.41 -0.84
C VAL A 121 -10.22 4.41 -0.04
N MET A 122 -9.74 4.81 1.13
CA MET A 122 -9.16 3.90 2.11
C MET A 122 -10.28 3.28 2.95
N ASN A 123 -10.40 1.96 2.93
CA ASN A 123 -11.28 1.26 3.86
C ASN A 123 -10.72 1.33 5.28
N MET A 124 -11.44 1.97 6.19
CA MET A 124 -10.99 2.13 7.57
C MET A 124 -11.33 0.93 8.47
N ALA A 125 -12.29 0.08 8.06
CA ALA A 125 -12.76 -1.04 8.88
C ALA A 125 -11.72 -2.16 9.00
N HIS A 126 -10.88 -2.38 8.00
CA HIS A 126 -9.92 -3.49 7.96
C HIS A 126 -8.88 -3.46 9.09
N TRP A 127 -8.61 -2.28 9.67
CA TRP A 127 -7.66 -2.15 10.78
C TRP A 127 -8.17 -2.80 12.07
N GLN A 128 -9.47 -2.74 12.30
CA GLN A 128 -10.10 -3.26 13.50
C GLN A 128 -10.79 -4.61 13.26
N TYR A 129 -11.29 -4.82 12.05
CA TYR A 129 -12.11 -5.96 11.67
C TYR A 129 -11.51 -6.68 10.46
N PRO A 130 -10.48 -7.56 10.65
CA PRO A 130 -9.87 -8.27 9.51
C PRO A 130 -10.81 -9.34 8.93
N LEU A 131 -10.89 -9.43 7.61
CA LEU A 131 -11.66 -10.48 6.91
C LEU A 131 -11.15 -11.91 7.18
N SER A 132 -9.94 -12.04 7.72
CA SER A 132 -9.35 -13.33 8.13
C SER A 132 -9.81 -13.83 9.50
N SER A 133 -10.62 -13.06 10.23
CA SER A 133 -11.12 -13.46 11.55
C SER A 133 -11.92 -14.76 11.49
N SER A 134 -11.85 -15.54 12.57
CA SER A 134 -12.75 -16.70 12.79
C SER A 134 -14.08 -16.29 13.44
N ASP A 135 -14.18 -15.06 13.95
CA ASP A 135 -15.38 -14.50 14.55
C ASP A 135 -16.29 -13.93 13.44
N PRO A 136 -17.50 -14.48 13.25
CA PRO A 136 -18.42 -14.02 12.21
C PRO A 136 -18.88 -12.57 12.41
N ASP A 137 -18.97 -12.07 13.65
CA ASP A 137 -19.37 -10.68 13.92
C ASP A 137 -18.28 -9.70 13.49
N VAL A 138 -17.01 -10.06 13.67
CA VAL A 138 -15.87 -9.28 13.17
C VAL A 138 -15.89 -9.24 11.64
N VAL A 139 -16.12 -10.39 11.00
CA VAL A 139 -16.20 -10.47 9.53
C VAL A 139 -17.39 -9.67 9.00
N ALA A 140 -18.55 -9.73 9.65
CA ALA A 140 -19.71 -8.95 9.24
C ALA A 140 -19.43 -7.44 9.26
N LYS A 141 -18.79 -6.92 10.32
CA LYS A 141 -18.38 -5.50 10.43
C LYS A 141 -17.36 -5.11 9.35
N SER A 142 -16.45 -6.01 9.02
CA SER A 142 -15.49 -5.79 7.93
C SER A 142 -16.19 -5.66 6.57
N LEU A 143 -17.12 -6.58 6.29
CA LEU A 143 -17.91 -6.55 5.06
C LEU A 143 -18.78 -5.29 4.96
N ASP A 144 -19.38 -4.84 6.06
CA ASP A 144 -20.18 -3.61 6.09
C ASP A 144 -19.30 -2.38 5.87
N GLY A 145 -18.10 -2.34 6.46
CA GLY A 145 -17.12 -1.30 6.20
C GLY A 145 -16.70 -1.25 4.73
N MET A 146 -16.46 -2.40 4.10
CA MET A 146 -16.15 -2.47 2.67
C MET A 146 -17.32 -2.03 1.78
N ARG A 147 -18.56 -2.42 2.09
CA ARG A 147 -19.75 -1.94 1.36
C ARG A 147 -19.86 -0.41 1.46
N THR A 148 -19.67 0.14 2.67
CA THR A 148 -19.63 1.59 2.89
C THR A 148 -18.55 2.24 2.04
N SER A 149 -17.33 1.69 2.01
CA SER A 149 -16.22 2.22 1.21
C SER A 149 -16.52 2.21 -0.29
N LEU A 150 -17.15 1.14 -0.80
CA LEU A 150 -17.56 1.04 -2.21
C LEU A 150 -18.63 2.08 -2.56
N HIS A 151 -19.60 2.32 -1.67
CA HIS A 151 -20.62 3.37 -1.85
C HIS A 151 -20.00 4.77 -1.75
N ASN A 152 -19.09 5.03 -0.82
CA ASN A 152 -18.35 6.29 -0.77
C ASN A 152 -17.56 6.53 -2.06
N ALA A 153 -16.86 5.49 -2.56
CA ALA A 153 -16.14 5.59 -3.82
C ALA A 153 -17.06 5.97 -4.98
N LYS A 154 -18.22 5.32 -5.09
CA LYS A 154 -19.23 5.67 -6.10
C LYS A 154 -19.73 7.10 -5.97
N LEU A 155 -20.03 7.55 -4.74
CA LEU A 155 -20.52 8.91 -4.46
C LEU A 155 -19.49 9.97 -4.85
N TRP A 156 -18.20 9.71 -4.60
CA TRP A 156 -17.10 10.66 -4.84
C TRP A 156 -16.49 10.56 -6.25
N GLY A 157 -16.97 9.63 -7.08
CA GLY A 157 -16.40 9.40 -8.42
C GLY A 157 -15.00 8.77 -8.39
N SER A 158 -14.67 8.11 -7.29
CA SER A 158 -13.44 7.32 -7.14
C SER A 158 -13.56 6.00 -7.88
N ASP A 159 -12.43 5.47 -8.36
CA ASP A 159 -12.41 4.23 -9.14
C ASP A 159 -11.87 3.01 -8.37
N ALA A 160 -11.37 3.23 -7.15
CA ALA A 160 -10.81 2.15 -6.32
C ALA A 160 -11.09 2.33 -4.82
N VAL A 161 -11.20 1.18 -4.13
CA VAL A 161 -11.14 1.08 -2.68
C VAL A 161 -9.91 0.25 -2.30
N LEU A 162 -9.07 0.79 -1.41
CA LEU A 162 -7.97 0.07 -0.81
C LEU A 162 -8.47 -0.90 0.27
N LEU A 163 -8.04 -2.14 0.21
CA LEU A 163 -8.32 -3.18 1.20
C LEU A 163 -7.04 -3.87 1.66
N VAL A 164 -6.75 -3.83 2.96
CA VAL A 164 -5.84 -4.78 3.60
C VAL A 164 -6.62 -6.06 3.88
N PRO A 165 -6.31 -7.19 3.22
CA PRO A 165 -7.24 -8.32 3.13
C PRO A 165 -7.29 -9.19 4.38
N ALA A 166 -6.16 -9.28 5.13
CA ALA A 166 -6.02 -10.25 6.21
C ALA A 166 -4.94 -9.84 7.21
N VAL A 167 -4.90 -10.54 8.34
CA VAL A 167 -3.82 -10.46 9.35
C VAL A 167 -3.45 -11.88 9.73
N VAL A 168 -2.14 -12.18 9.75
CA VAL A 168 -1.59 -13.43 10.31
C VAL A 168 -1.11 -13.17 11.74
N ASN A 169 -1.55 -14.00 12.67
CA ASN A 169 -1.17 -13.92 14.08
C ASN A 169 -1.20 -15.32 14.72
N ALA A 170 -0.99 -15.41 16.04
CA ALA A 170 -0.95 -16.70 16.74
C ALA A 170 -2.28 -17.52 16.65
N GLN A 171 -3.41 -16.85 16.39
CA GLN A 171 -4.75 -17.45 16.30
C GLN A 171 -5.23 -17.61 14.86
N THR A 172 -4.51 -17.02 13.89
CA THR A 172 -4.88 -17.06 12.47
C THR A 172 -3.64 -17.45 11.65
N SER A 173 -3.61 -18.71 11.21
CA SER A 173 -2.53 -19.22 10.37
C SER A 173 -2.50 -18.52 9.00
N TYR A 174 -1.37 -18.61 8.30
CA TYR A 174 -1.25 -18.04 6.94
C TYR A 174 -2.29 -18.64 5.99
N ARG A 175 -2.54 -19.97 6.09
CA ARG A 175 -3.55 -20.65 5.29
C ARG A 175 -4.97 -20.17 5.61
N ASP A 176 -5.28 -19.98 6.90
CA ASP A 176 -6.59 -19.45 7.31
C ASP A 176 -6.78 -18.00 6.84
N ALA A 177 -5.74 -17.17 6.97
CA ALA A 177 -5.75 -15.80 6.48
C ALA A 177 -6.07 -15.77 4.98
N TRP A 178 -5.40 -16.61 4.19
CA TRP A 178 -5.60 -16.76 2.75
C TRP A 178 -7.02 -17.18 2.40
N THR A 179 -7.47 -18.32 2.93
CA THR A 179 -8.74 -18.92 2.54
C THR A 179 -9.95 -18.14 3.04
N ARG A 180 -9.90 -17.65 4.29
CA ARG A 180 -11.00 -16.86 4.87
C ARG A 180 -11.17 -15.53 4.16
N SER A 181 -10.10 -14.77 4.00
CA SER A 181 -10.18 -13.44 3.36
C SER A 181 -10.64 -13.55 1.90
N GLN A 182 -10.15 -14.51 1.13
CA GLN A 182 -10.62 -14.73 -0.24
C GLN A 182 -12.11 -15.05 -0.31
N LYS A 183 -12.59 -15.94 0.57
CA LYS A 183 -14.01 -16.29 0.64
C LYS A 183 -14.89 -15.05 0.85
N GLU A 184 -14.47 -14.17 1.73
CA GLU A 184 -15.23 -12.98 2.09
C GLU A 184 -15.13 -11.88 1.02
N ILE A 185 -13.96 -11.67 0.43
CA ILE A 185 -13.78 -10.71 -0.68
C ILE A 185 -14.63 -11.08 -1.89
N ARG A 186 -14.77 -12.38 -2.21
CA ARG A 186 -15.63 -12.83 -3.32
C ARG A 186 -17.09 -12.37 -3.18
N LYS A 187 -17.60 -12.21 -1.96
CA LYS A 187 -18.95 -11.69 -1.70
C LYS A 187 -19.12 -10.22 -2.06
N LEU A 188 -18.01 -9.46 -2.16
CA LEU A 188 -18.00 -8.03 -2.48
C LEU A 188 -17.89 -7.76 -4.00
N ILE A 189 -17.42 -8.74 -4.79
CA ILE A 189 -17.21 -8.57 -6.23
C ILE A 189 -18.50 -8.16 -6.98
N PRO A 190 -19.67 -8.72 -6.72
CA PRO A 190 -20.90 -8.30 -7.40
C PRO A 190 -21.22 -6.81 -7.17
N LEU A 191 -21.10 -6.32 -5.92
CA LEU A 191 -21.31 -4.92 -5.60
C LEU A 191 -20.23 -4.02 -6.25
N ALA A 192 -18.98 -4.44 -6.24
CA ALA A 192 -17.89 -3.72 -6.91
C ALA A 192 -18.15 -3.59 -8.43
N ALA A 193 -18.71 -4.65 -9.06
CA ALA A 193 -19.09 -4.63 -10.46
C ALA A 193 -20.26 -3.68 -10.74
N GLU A 194 -21.30 -3.70 -9.93
CA GLU A 194 -22.45 -2.79 -10.02
C GLU A 194 -22.01 -1.32 -9.93
N LEU A 195 -21.14 -1.02 -8.96
CA LEU A 195 -20.66 0.34 -8.71
C LEU A 195 -19.51 0.75 -9.65
N LYS A 196 -18.92 -0.20 -10.40
CA LYS A 196 -17.74 0.00 -11.26
C LYS A 196 -16.53 0.50 -10.48
N VAL A 197 -16.28 -0.08 -9.30
CA VAL A 197 -15.17 0.28 -8.40
C VAL A 197 -14.27 -0.93 -8.19
N VAL A 198 -12.97 -0.75 -8.34
CA VAL A 198 -11.96 -1.79 -8.12
C VAL A 198 -11.71 -1.96 -6.61
N ILE A 199 -11.62 -3.19 -6.15
CA ILE A 199 -11.08 -3.54 -4.83
C ILE A 199 -9.58 -3.79 -5.01
N ALA A 200 -8.76 -2.88 -4.52
CA ALA A 200 -7.31 -2.96 -4.64
C ALA A 200 -6.69 -3.46 -3.34
N ILE A 201 -6.03 -4.61 -3.42
CA ILE A 201 -5.43 -5.32 -2.28
C ILE A 201 -4.07 -4.72 -1.96
N GLU A 202 -3.85 -4.33 -0.71
CA GLU A 202 -2.56 -3.81 -0.23
C GLU A 202 -1.84 -4.81 0.67
N GLU A 203 -0.54 -4.99 0.43
CA GLU A 203 0.39 -5.62 1.35
C GLU A 203 0.84 -4.62 2.41
N VAL A 204 0.83 -5.04 3.67
CA VAL A 204 1.28 -4.23 4.81
C VAL A 204 2.05 -5.11 5.81
N TRP A 205 2.60 -4.51 6.87
CA TRP A 205 3.38 -5.24 7.89
C TRP A 205 2.50 -6.04 8.86
N ASN A 206 1.67 -6.91 8.32
CA ASN A 206 0.73 -7.77 9.05
C ASN A 206 1.03 -9.28 8.90
N LYS A 207 2.22 -9.62 8.38
CA LYS A 207 2.70 -10.99 8.14
C LYS A 207 1.91 -11.74 7.06
N PHE A 208 1.29 -11.02 6.14
CA PHE A 208 0.53 -11.59 5.01
C PHE A 208 0.97 -10.94 3.70
N LEU A 209 1.00 -11.71 2.60
CA LEU A 209 1.50 -11.27 1.28
C LEU A 209 2.95 -10.76 1.35
N LEU A 210 3.88 -11.63 1.76
CA LEU A 210 5.28 -11.29 2.05
C LEU A 210 6.19 -11.31 0.82
N SER A 211 5.68 -11.73 -0.34
CA SER A 211 6.42 -11.73 -1.60
C SER A 211 5.56 -11.31 -2.77
N PRO A 212 6.17 -10.80 -3.87
CA PRO A 212 5.41 -10.41 -5.05
C PRO A 212 4.69 -11.58 -5.71
N LEU A 213 5.28 -12.79 -5.67
CA LEU A 213 4.67 -14.01 -6.20
C LEU A 213 3.42 -14.42 -5.42
N GLU A 214 3.43 -14.28 -4.10
CA GLU A 214 2.25 -14.54 -3.26
C GLU A 214 1.14 -13.53 -3.55
N MET A 215 1.47 -12.25 -3.65
CA MET A 215 0.49 -11.19 -3.95
C MET A 215 -0.11 -11.37 -5.34
N GLN A 216 0.71 -11.65 -6.34
CA GLN A 216 0.24 -11.94 -7.70
C GLN A 216 -0.72 -13.14 -7.69
N LYS A 217 -0.30 -14.27 -7.12
CA LYS A 217 -1.14 -15.46 -7.01
C LYS A 217 -2.44 -15.21 -6.27
N TYR A 218 -2.39 -14.49 -5.14
CA TYR A 218 -3.57 -14.16 -4.36
C TYR A 218 -4.61 -13.38 -5.17
N ILE A 219 -4.17 -12.41 -5.97
CA ILE A 219 -5.03 -11.60 -6.85
C ILE A 219 -5.56 -12.44 -8.02
N GLU A 220 -4.71 -13.22 -8.67
CA GLU A 220 -5.08 -14.04 -9.84
C GLU A 220 -6.13 -15.11 -9.50
N GLU A 221 -6.08 -15.68 -8.30
CA GLU A 221 -7.06 -16.70 -7.84
C GLU A 221 -8.50 -16.18 -7.77
N PHE A 222 -8.73 -14.86 -7.72
CA PHE A 222 -10.09 -14.31 -7.82
C PHE A 222 -10.69 -14.42 -9.22
N GLN A 223 -9.86 -14.48 -10.28
CA GLN A 223 -10.30 -14.52 -11.67
C GLN A 223 -11.27 -13.35 -12.00
N SER A 224 -11.01 -12.17 -11.45
CA SER A 224 -11.86 -10.98 -11.60
C SER A 224 -11.03 -9.76 -11.95
N PRO A 225 -11.41 -8.97 -12.96
CA PRO A 225 -10.74 -7.73 -13.29
C PRO A 225 -10.92 -6.64 -12.23
N LEU A 226 -11.83 -6.85 -11.28
CA LEU A 226 -12.15 -5.92 -10.19
C LEU A 226 -11.29 -6.13 -8.94
N ILE A 227 -10.46 -7.16 -8.91
CA ILE A 227 -9.46 -7.38 -7.85
C ILE A 227 -8.09 -7.08 -8.43
N LYS A 228 -7.42 -6.10 -7.87
CA LYS A 228 -6.15 -5.58 -8.35
C LYS A 228 -5.18 -5.34 -7.18
N ALA A 229 -3.93 -5.00 -7.48
CA ALA A 229 -2.94 -4.61 -6.49
C ALA A 229 -3.04 -3.12 -6.16
N TRP A 230 -3.00 -2.82 -4.88
CA TRP A 230 -2.54 -1.55 -4.36
C TRP A 230 -1.11 -1.76 -3.88
N PHE A 231 -0.13 -1.28 -4.61
CA PHE A 231 1.27 -1.55 -4.31
C PHE A 231 1.87 -0.42 -3.47
N ASP A 232 2.51 -0.76 -2.35
CA ASP A 232 3.22 0.22 -1.51
C ASP A 232 4.73 0.06 -1.66
N VAL A 233 5.39 1.07 -2.24
CA VAL A 233 6.83 1.07 -2.48
C VAL A 233 7.65 0.91 -1.20
N GLY A 234 7.23 1.54 -0.11
CA GLY A 234 7.98 1.52 1.15
C GLY A 234 7.74 0.27 2.00
N ASN A 235 6.53 -0.30 1.99
CA ASN A 235 6.21 -1.47 2.79
C ASN A 235 7.10 -2.67 2.42
N VAL A 236 7.37 -2.86 1.14
CA VAL A 236 8.10 -4.03 0.63
C VAL A 236 9.61 -3.95 0.84
N VAL A 237 10.17 -2.77 1.12
CA VAL A 237 11.62 -2.60 1.35
C VAL A 237 12.13 -3.45 2.52
N LEU A 238 11.26 -3.81 3.47
CA LEU A 238 11.60 -4.71 4.56
C LEU A 238 11.89 -6.15 4.08
N TYR A 239 11.21 -6.59 3.02
CA TYR A 239 11.18 -7.98 2.55
C TYR A 239 11.82 -8.19 1.18
N GLY A 240 12.09 -7.12 0.42
CA GLY A 240 12.58 -7.23 -0.95
C GLY A 240 12.90 -5.87 -1.57
N TYR A 241 12.82 -5.84 -2.89
CA TYR A 241 13.14 -4.67 -3.70
C TYR A 241 11.90 -4.21 -4.46
N PRO A 242 11.46 -2.94 -4.31
CA PRO A 242 10.24 -2.43 -4.93
C PRO A 242 10.17 -2.65 -6.45
N GLN A 243 11.27 -2.48 -7.17
CA GLN A 243 11.33 -2.69 -8.62
C GLN A 243 11.03 -4.13 -9.03
N ASP A 244 11.44 -5.13 -8.24
CA ASP A 244 11.12 -6.54 -8.48
C ASP A 244 9.62 -6.80 -8.30
N TRP A 245 9.01 -6.23 -7.26
CA TRP A 245 7.56 -6.29 -7.06
C TRP A 245 6.79 -5.64 -8.22
N ILE A 246 7.24 -4.47 -8.70
CA ILE A 246 6.60 -3.78 -9.82
C ILE A 246 6.65 -4.65 -11.08
N HIS A 247 7.78 -5.25 -11.42
CA HIS A 247 7.90 -6.12 -12.59
C HIS A 247 7.02 -7.37 -12.46
N THR A 248 7.00 -8.00 -11.27
CA THR A 248 6.19 -9.20 -11.03
C THR A 248 4.69 -8.91 -11.10
N LEU A 249 4.22 -7.86 -10.42
CA LEU A 249 2.79 -7.50 -10.39
C LEU A 249 2.31 -6.91 -11.73
N GLY A 250 3.18 -6.18 -12.43
CA GLY A 250 2.92 -5.67 -13.78
C GLY A 250 1.56 -4.95 -13.90
N LYS A 251 0.73 -5.43 -14.82
CA LYS A 251 -0.63 -4.88 -15.08
C LYS A 251 -1.65 -5.12 -13.96
N SER A 252 -1.29 -5.88 -12.93
CA SER A 252 -2.14 -6.02 -11.74
C SER A 252 -2.07 -4.80 -10.84
N ILE A 253 -1.04 -3.95 -10.93
CA ILE A 253 -0.94 -2.71 -10.16
C ILE A 253 -2.00 -1.72 -10.65
N TYR A 254 -2.90 -1.32 -9.75
CA TYR A 254 -3.95 -0.34 -10.05
C TYR A 254 -3.67 1.02 -9.43
N LYS A 255 -3.21 1.05 -8.20
CA LYS A 255 -2.80 2.24 -7.44
C LYS A 255 -1.49 1.96 -6.71
N VAL A 256 -0.78 3.03 -6.38
CA VAL A 256 0.51 2.94 -5.68
C VAL A 256 0.51 3.88 -4.47
N HIS A 257 1.01 3.38 -3.32
CA HIS A 257 1.44 4.22 -2.23
C HIS A 257 2.94 4.51 -2.32
N LEU A 258 3.30 5.73 -2.00
CA LEU A 258 4.69 6.19 -1.94
C LEU A 258 5.06 6.45 -0.49
N LYS A 259 6.00 5.65 -0.01
CA LYS A 259 6.68 5.81 1.27
C LYS A 259 8.17 5.62 1.07
N ASP A 260 8.98 6.12 1.98
CA ASP A 260 10.40 5.78 2.02
C ASP A 260 10.79 5.27 3.40
N PHE A 261 11.72 4.35 3.41
CA PHE A 261 12.07 3.54 4.56
C PHE A 261 13.58 3.58 4.78
N LYS A 262 14.01 3.90 6.00
CA LYS A 262 15.42 3.91 6.38
C LYS A 262 15.69 2.90 7.47
N ARG A 263 16.63 1.96 7.19
CA ARG A 263 17.16 1.08 8.22
C ARG A 263 18.12 1.85 9.12
N LYS A 264 18.04 1.60 10.43
CA LYS A 264 18.93 2.14 11.45
C LYS A 264 19.56 0.99 12.21
N GLN A 265 20.64 1.25 12.96
CA GLN A 265 21.31 0.25 13.77
C GLN A 265 20.34 -0.42 14.76
N ASP A 266 19.46 0.37 15.39
CA ASP A 266 18.49 -0.09 16.38
C ASP A 266 17.05 -0.11 15.87
N GLY A 267 16.85 -0.46 14.57
CA GLY A 267 15.51 -0.55 13.99
C GLY A 267 15.37 0.14 12.62
N TYR A 268 14.29 0.88 12.45
CA TYR A 268 13.96 1.56 11.21
C TYR A 268 13.13 2.83 11.45
N ALA A 269 13.01 3.65 10.40
CA ALA A 269 12.15 4.82 10.40
C ALA A 269 11.52 5.03 9.01
N TRP A 270 10.28 5.49 9.02
CA TRP A 270 9.67 6.15 7.87
C TRP A 270 10.24 7.56 7.75
N VAL A 271 10.67 7.91 6.55
CA VAL A 271 11.29 9.21 6.24
C VAL A 271 10.61 9.82 5.02
N ASN A 272 10.96 11.06 4.67
CA ASN A 272 10.45 11.68 3.45
C ASN A 272 11.03 10.98 2.20
N LEU A 273 10.33 11.11 1.08
CA LEU A 273 10.73 10.48 -0.19
C LEU A 273 12.15 10.93 -0.58
N GLY A 274 12.99 9.96 -0.92
CA GLY A 274 14.40 10.18 -1.26
C GLY A 274 15.36 10.30 -0.07
N GLU A 275 14.86 10.16 1.16
CA GLU A 275 15.71 10.20 2.37
C GLU A 275 15.97 8.81 2.96
N GLY A 276 15.35 7.77 2.38
CA GLY A 276 15.44 6.39 2.81
C GLY A 276 16.37 5.53 1.96
N GLY A 277 15.99 4.26 1.83
CA GLY A 277 16.74 3.25 1.10
C GLY A 277 16.08 2.79 -0.19
N VAL A 278 15.02 3.44 -0.64
CA VAL A 278 14.37 3.12 -1.92
C VAL A 278 15.26 3.60 -3.06
N ASP A 279 15.57 2.70 -4.00
CA ASP A 279 16.22 3.06 -5.27
C ASP A 279 15.16 3.66 -6.23
N TRP A 280 14.90 4.95 -6.06
CA TRP A 280 13.89 5.67 -6.85
C TRP A 280 14.15 5.64 -8.36
N PRO A 281 15.38 5.77 -8.86
CA PRO A 281 15.69 5.55 -10.27
C PRO A 281 15.25 4.18 -10.78
N ALA A 282 15.51 3.10 -10.03
CA ALA A 282 15.10 1.75 -10.39
C ALA A 282 13.57 1.58 -10.30
N VAL A 283 12.93 2.15 -9.29
CA VAL A 283 11.46 2.15 -9.13
C VAL A 283 10.80 2.86 -10.32
N ARG A 284 11.29 4.06 -10.68
CA ARG A 284 10.76 4.81 -11.81
C ARG A 284 10.94 4.04 -13.13
N GLN A 285 12.10 3.43 -13.34
CA GLN A 285 12.34 2.58 -14.52
C GLN A 285 11.36 1.41 -14.56
N ALA A 286 11.14 0.72 -13.44
CA ALA A 286 10.20 -0.39 -13.37
C ALA A 286 8.76 0.03 -13.68
N PHE A 287 8.30 1.21 -13.21
CA PHE A 287 6.99 1.75 -13.61
C PHE A 287 6.91 2.01 -15.12
N ALA A 288 7.98 2.52 -15.72
CA ALA A 288 8.03 2.71 -17.17
C ALA A 288 7.97 1.38 -17.92
N ASP A 289 8.73 0.37 -17.49
CA ASP A 289 8.81 -0.95 -18.12
C ASP A 289 7.46 -1.66 -18.14
N VAL A 290 6.70 -1.57 -17.06
CA VAL A 290 5.35 -2.15 -16.99
C VAL A 290 4.26 -1.24 -17.58
N GLY A 291 4.62 -0.02 -17.99
CA GLY A 291 3.69 0.98 -18.55
C GLY A 291 2.63 1.42 -17.53
N TYR A 292 3.04 1.66 -16.29
CA TYR A 292 2.14 2.16 -15.26
C TYR A 292 1.74 3.62 -15.53
N SER A 293 0.44 3.91 -15.47
CA SER A 293 -0.14 5.23 -15.73
C SER A 293 -1.24 5.63 -14.74
N GLY A 294 -1.29 4.94 -13.60
CA GLY A 294 -2.26 5.21 -12.53
C GLY A 294 -1.86 6.36 -11.62
N SER A 295 -2.35 6.32 -10.39
CA SER A 295 -2.03 7.33 -9.37
C SER A 295 -0.98 6.81 -8.39
N ALA A 296 0.02 7.64 -8.08
CA ALA A 296 1.01 7.41 -7.05
C ALA A 296 0.75 8.39 -5.90
N ILE A 297 0.36 7.85 -4.76
CA ILE A 297 -0.23 8.57 -3.63
C ILE A 297 0.74 8.56 -2.45
N ALA A 298 1.23 9.74 -2.05
CA ALA A 298 2.06 9.86 -0.87
C ALA A 298 1.30 9.43 0.39
N GLU A 299 1.92 8.56 1.18
CA GLU A 299 1.43 8.16 2.50
C GLU A 299 2.54 8.33 3.53
N LEU A 300 2.70 9.58 3.97
CA LEU A 300 3.73 10.05 4.88
C LEU A 300 3.13 10.70 6.13
N ASN A 301 3.97 11.21 6.99
CA ASN A 301 3.49 12.09 8.06
C ASN A 301 2.86 13.34 7.44
N GLY A 302 1.79 13.84 8.04
CA GLY A 302 1.21 15.13 7.66
C GLY A 302 2.11 16.30 8.05
N GLY A 303 1.91 17.44 7.41
CA GLY A 303 2.68 18.64 7.66
C GLY A 303 1.96 19.93 7.24
N ASP A 304 2.68 21.02 7.27
CA ASP A 304 2.23 22.32 6.78
C ASP A 304 2.32 22.43 5.24
N GLU A 305 1.93 23.57 4.71
CA GLU A 305 1.96 23.82 3.27
C GLU A 305 3.35 23.65 2.66
N ALA A 306 4.40 24.13 3.34
CA ALA A 306 5.77 24.05 2.85
C ALA A 306 6.24 22.60 2.73
N TYR A 307 5.93 21.78 3.73
CA TYR A 307 6.21 20.34 3.73
C TYR A 307 5.44 19.62 2.62
N LEU A 308 4.15 19.89 2.47
CA LEU A 308 3.32 19.26 1.44
C LEU A 308 3.79 19.61 0.02
N ARG A 309 4.23 20.85 -0.19
CA ARG A 309 4.83 21.31 -1.45
C ARG A 309 6.15 20.60 -1.75
N ASP A 310 7.00 20.39 -0.74
CA ASP A 310 8.23 19.60 -0.87
C ASP A 310 7.92 18.15 -1.26
N VAL A 311 6.94 17.53 -0.62
CA VAL A 311 6.51 16.15 -0.98
C VAL A 311 6.04 16.10 -2.44
N ALA A 312 5.19 17.02 -2.88
CA ALA A 312 4.72 17.07 -4.26
C ALA A 312 5.88 17.20 -5.26
N LYS A 313 6.86 18.08 -4.98
CA LYS A 313 8.08 18.25 -5.79
C LYS A 313 8.94 16.98 -5.82
N ARG A 314 9.08 16.28 -4.70
CA ARG A 314 9.83 15.02 -4.64
C ARG A 314 9.19 13.94 -5.51
N ILE A 315 7.85 13.84 -5.56
CA ILE A 315 7.15 12.93 -6.47
C ILE A 315 7.44 13.29 -7.93
N ASP A 316 7.38 14.58 -8.27
CA ASP A 316 7.72 15.05 -9.62
C ASP A 316 9.12 14.57 -10.03
N GLN A 317 10.11 14.76 -9.17
CA GLN A 317 11.52 14.44 -9.46
C GLN A 317 11.81 12.93 -9.44
N LEU A 318 11.35 12.22 -8.41
CA LEU A 318 11.74 10.84 -8.12
C LEU A 318 10.89 9.82 -8.89
N VAL A 319 9.61 10.11 -9.11
CA VAL A 319 8.64 9.16 -9.68
C VAL A 319 8.23 9.55 -11.08
N ILE A 320 7.79 10.79 -11.28
CA ILE A 320 7.28 11.24 -12.58
C ILE A 320 8.45 11.56 -13.52
N GLY A 321 9.50 12.18 -13.04
CA GLY A 321 10.68 12.59 -13.83
C GLY A 321 10.50 13.95 -14.50
N VAL A 322 9.81 14.86 -13.82
CA VAL A 322 9.77 16.30 -14.15
C VAL A 322 10.82 17.00 -13.30
N THR A 323 11.65 17.85 -13.89
CA THR A 323 12.70 18.64 -13.22
C THR A 323 12.19 20.02 -12.84
#